data_d5144701bd925c10dd680d5d591fc575
#
_entry.id   d5144701bd925c10dd680d5d591fc575
#
_cell.length_a   1.000
_cell.length_b   1.000
_cell.length_c   1.000
_cell.angle_alpha   90.00
_cell.angle_beta   90.00
_cell.angle_gamma   90.00
#
_symmetry.space_group_name_H-M   'P 1'
#
loop_
_entity.id
_entity.type
_entity.pdbx_description
1 polymer ?
#
loop_
_entity_poly.entity_id
_entity_poly.type
_entity_poly.pdbx_seq_one_letter_code
_entity_poly.pdbx_strand_id
1 'polypeptide(L)'
;MKVRFGSRSWLIAAKILIALFSGPVMVASVWLLAAIASETGFVVLPDGAPRFSGPKGRGADVTEIVASREQTGGSVGLFRQTIAPKSGPPTHIHQTEDEFFYVVSGEFKVKLGDRIMSAPAQSVMFVPRGTAHAFQNVGTGPSVILVGVTPGGAEKMFEERQGADAETLRALAKKYNMAVVGPPIQ
;
A
#
# COMPACT_ATOMS: atom_id res chain seq x y z
N MET A 1 -35.34 17.67 8.60
CA MET A 1 -34.88 18.73 7.68
C MET A 1 -34.10 18.04 6.57
N LYS A 2 -34.75 17.84 5.39
CA LYS A 2 -34.16 17.12 4.27
C LYS A 2 -33.37 18.11 3.39
N VAL A 3 -32.06 17.97 3.34
CA VAL A 3 -31.22 18.72 2.39
C VAL A 3 -31.22 17.96 1.07
N ARG A 4 -31.88 18.54 0.07
CA ARG A 4 -31.84 18.08 -1.35
C ARG A 4 -30.58 18.64 -1.99
N PHE A 5 -29.64 17.79 -2.35
CA PHE A 5 -28.57 18.13 -3.28
C PHE A 5 -29.08 18.01 -4.72
N GLY A 6 -29.12 19.14 -5.40
CA GLY A 6 -29.48 19.21 -6.80
C GLY A 6 -28.34 18.71 -7.68
N SER A 7 -28.66 17.71 -8.49
CA SER A 7 -27.80 17.24 -9.58
C SER A 7 -27.70 18.31 -10.68
N ARG A 8 -26.53 18.89 -10.91
CA ARG A 8 -26.16 19.49 -12.19
C ARG A 8 -24.93 18.77 -12.72
N SER A 9 -25.20 17.72 -13.47
CA SER A 9 -24.27 17.09 -14.37
C SER A 9 -23.86 18.07 -15.47
N TRP A 10 -22.61 18.54 -15.41
CA TRP A 10 -21.97 19.18 -16.55
C TRP A 10 -21.26 18.10 -17.36
N LEU A 11 -21.98 17.53 -18.33
CA LEU A 11 -21.37 16.77 -19.42
C LEU A 11 -20.62 17.76 -20.30
N ILE A 12 -19.30 17.87 -20.11
CA ILE A 12 -18.43 18.48 -21.11
C ILE A 12 -18.27 17.45 -22.22
N ALA A 13 -19.11 17.58 -23.24
CA ALA A 13 -18.95 16.85 -24.48
C ALA A 13 -17.72 17.40 -25.22
N ALA A 14 -16.60 16.72 -25.12
CA ALA A 14 -15.47 16.93 -26.01
C ALA A 14 -15.86 16.46 -27.41
N LYS A 15 -16.26 17.40 -28.29
CA LYS A 15 -16.42 17.15 -29.72
C LYS A 15 -15.02 16.92 -30.30
N ILE A 16 -14.66 15.69 -30.52
CA ILE A 16 -13.48 15.33 -31.30
C ILE A 16 -13.82 15.56 -32.77
N LEU A 17 -13.24 16.59 -33.34
CA LEU A 17 -13.28 16.85 -34.77
C LEU A 17 -12.30 15.89 -35.45
N ILE A 18 -12.82 14.83 -36.07
CA ILE A 18 -12.00 13.91 -36.88
C ILE A 18 -11.75 14.62 -38.22
N ALA A 19 -10.58 15.19 -38.39
CA ALA A 19 -10.08 15.60 -39.69
C ALA A 19 -9.43 14.40 -40.37
N LEU A 20 -9.99 13.95 -41.48
CA LEU A 20 -9.45 12.93 -42.35
C LEU A 20 -8.18 13.49 -43.03
N PHE A 21 -7.01 13.09 -42.57
CA PHE A 21 -5.76 13.21 -43.31
C PHE A 21 -5.23 11.83 -43.61
N SER A 22 -5.21 11.50 -44.91
CA SER A 22 -4.60 10.30 -45.47
C SER A 22 -3.08 10.45 -45.51
N GLY A 23 -2.35 9.78 -44.59
CA GLY A 23 -0.89 9.69 -44.59
C GLY A 23 -0.41 8.81 -43.43
N PRO A 24 0.71 8.07 -43.55
CA PRO A 24 1.13 7.05 -42.61
C PRO A 24 1.87 7.68 -41.41
N VAL A 25 1.11 8.29 -40.46
CA VAL A 25 1.62 8.66 -39.12
C VAL A 25 0.52 8.37 -38.12
N MET A 26 0.34 7.13 -37.78
CA MET A 26 -0.59 6.67 -36.77
C MET A 26 0.08 5.71 -35.80
N VAL A 27 0.97 6.18 -34.95
CA VAL A 27 1.34 5.45 -33.69
C VAL A 27 1.87 6.45 -32.64
N ALA A 28 1.13 7.45 -32.23
CA ALA A 28 1.59 8.31 -31.14
C ALA A 28 0.49 8.92 -30.28
N SER A 29 -0.74 8.39 -30.30
CA SER A 29 -1.83 9.09 -29.62
C SER A 29 -2.65 8.25 -28.61
N VAL A 30 -2.17 7.09 -28.14
CA VAL A 30 -2.95 6.22 -27.24
C VAL A 30 -2.36 6.14 -25.81
N TRP A 31 -1.26 6.82 -25.51
CA TRP A 31 -0.60 6.71 -24.20
C TRP A 31 -0.74 7.94 -23.30
N LEU A 32 -1.74 8.78 -23.47
CA LEU A 32 -2.00 9.92 -22.58
C LEU A 32 -3.33 9.80 -21.84
N LEU A 33 -3.70 8.59 -21.41
CA LEU A 33 -4.59 8.39 -20.26
C LEU A 33 -3.75 7.98 -19.06
N ALA A 34 -2.69 8.75 -18.80
CA ALA A 34 -1.97 8.65 -17.54
C ALA A 34 -2.86 9.20 -16.44
N ALA A 35 -3.10 8.35 -15.46
CA ALA A 35 -3.64 8.61 -14.13
C ALA A 35 -3.88 10.11 -13.84
N ILE A 36 -5.11 10.58 -14.00
CA ILE A 36 -5.53 11.81 -13.38
C ILE A 36 -5.60 11.49 -11.89
N ALA A 37 -4.53 11.81 -11.16
CA ALA A 37 -4.62 11.91 -9.71
C ALA A 37 -5.85 12.75 -9.41
N SER A 38 -6.70 12.32 -8.49
CA SER A 38 -7.89 13.07 -8.15
C SER A 38 -7.48 14.47 -7.67
N GLU A 39 -7.74 15.50 -8.50
CA GLU A 39 -7.43 16.88 -8.15
C GLU A 39 -8.20 17.37 -6.91
N THR A 40 -9.20 16.61 -6.48
CA THR A 40 -10.13 16.99 -5.40
C THR A 40 -9.93 16.27 -4.08
N GLY A 41 -8.93 15.37 -3.97
CA GLY A 41 -8.79 14.52 -2.80
C GLY A 41 -9.91 13.47 -2.67
N PHE A 42 -9.82 12.61 -1.68
CA PHE A 42 -10.80 11.55 -1.43
C PHE A 42 -10.90 11.23 0.06
N VAL A 43 -11.99 10.57 0.45
CA VAL A 43 -12.20 10.02 1.79
C VAL A 43 -12.50 8.53 1.65
N VAL A 44 -11.78 7.71 2.38
CA VAL A 44 -12.07 6.27 2.52
C VAL A 44 -12.78 6.06 3.84
N LEU A 45 -14.03 5.62 3.77
CA LEU A 45 -14.83 5.30 4.96
C LEU A 45 -14.37 3.96 5.57
N PRO A 46 -14.70 3.68 6.83
CA PRO A 46 -14.57 2.34 7.40
C PRO A 46 -15.20 1.31 6.45
N ASP A 47 -14.53 0.20 6.22
CA ASP A 47 -14.95 -0.88 5.30
C ASP A 47 -14.98 -0.52 3.80
N GLY A 48 -14.57 0.69 3.43
CA GLY A 48 -14.50 1.15 2.04
C GLY A 48 -13.21 0.79 1.29
N ALA A 49 -12.20 0.27 1.99
CA ALA A 49 -10.92 -0.09 1.38
C ALA A 49 -10.92 -1.56 0.89
N PRO A 50 -10.29 -1.88 -0.26
CA PRO A 50 -10.04 -3.25 -0.68
C PRO A 50 -9.24 -4.02 0.38
N ARG A 51 -9.65 -5.27 0.67
CA ARG A 51 -9.07 -6.13 1.72
C ARG A 51 -8.41 -7.35 1.13
N PHE A 52 -7.22 -7.65 1.59
CA PHE A 52 -6.40 -8.76 1.12
C PHE A 52 -5.90 -9.59 2.30
N SER A 53 -6.04 -10.91 2.21
CA SER A 53 -5.50 -11.84 3.22
C SER A 53 -3.98 -11.95 3.10
N GLY A 54 -3.34 -12.46 4.17
CA GLY A 54 -1.92 -12.76 4.17
C GLY A 54 -1.53 -13.93 3.26
N PRO A 55 -0.24 -14.17 3.10
CA PRO A 55 0.26 -15.32 2.33
C PRO A 55 -0.06 -16.64 3.04
N LYS A 56 0.22 -17.76 2.37
CA LYS A 56 0.01 -19.11 2.90
C LYS A 56 0.67 -19.29 4.28
N GLY A 57 -0.09 -19.77 5.24
CA GLY A 57 0.34 -19.91 6.64
C GLY A 57 0.18 -18.64 7.50
N ARG A 58 -0.21 -17.50 6.90
CA ARG A 58 -0.47 -16.23 7.59
C ARG A 58 -1.80 -15.61 7.16
N GLY A 59 -2.78 -16.45 6.85
CA GLY A 59 -4.08 -16.01 6.36
C GLY A 59 -4.92 -15.19 7.34
N ALA A 60 -4.57 -15.19 8.63
CA ALA A 60 -5.21 -14.34 9.63
C ALA A 60 -4.74 -12.88 9.59
N ASP A 61 -3.63 -12.59 8.90
CA ASP A 61 -3.20 -11.22 8.64
C ASP A 61 -4.08 -10.62 7.52
N VAL A 62 -4.55 -9.40 7.71
CA VAL A 62 -5.37 -8.69 6.71
C VAL A 62 -4.72 -7.35 6.40
N THR A 63 -4.65 -7.01 5.12
CA THR A 63 -4.20 -5.68 4.65
C THR A 63 -5.35 -5.01 3.89
N GLU A 64 -5.61 -3.77 4.22
CA GLU A 64 -6.59 -2.89 3.57
C GLU A 64 -5.83 -1.75 2.89
N ILE A 65 -5.92 -1.62 1.57
CA ILE A 65 -5.28 -0.52 0.84
C ILE A 65 -6.18 0.72 0.95
N VAL A 66 -5.75 1.68 1.78
CA VAL A 66 -6.50 2.91 2.07
C VAL A 66 -6.28 3.97 1.00
N ALA A 67 -5.05 4.06 0.47
CA ALA A 67 -4.73 4.91 -0.66
C ALA A 67 -3.69 4.22 -1.55
N SER A 68 -3.99 4.09 -2.82
CA SER A 68 -3.08 3.49 -3.78
C SER A 68 -2.22 4.55 -4.49
N ARG A 69 -1.13 4.11 -5.10
CA ARG A 69 -0.30 4.91 -5.98
C ARG A 69 -1.11 5.67 -7.04
N GLU A 70 -2.10 5.02 -7.63
CA GLU A 70 -2.94 5.61 -8.68
C GLU A 70 -3.79 6.75 -8.14
N GLN A 71 -4.38 6.60 -6.95
CA GLN A 71 -5.22 7.62 -6.32
C GLN A 71 -4.42 8.84 -5.87
N THR A 72 -3.13 8.66 -5.55
CA THR A 72 -2.26 9.71 -4.99
C THR A 72 -1.29 10.31 -6.03
N GLY A 73 -1.43 9.95 -7.30
CA GLY A 73 -0.49 10.39 -8.35
C GLY A 73 0.95 9.91 -8.13
N GLY A 74 1.13 8.78 -7.44
CA GLY A 74 2.42 8.21 -7.14
C GLY A 74 3.10 8.71 -5.86
N SER A 75 2.50 9.66 -5.15
CA SER A 75 3.12 10.31 -4.00
C SER A 75 3.24 9.36 -2.80
N VAL A 76 2.18 8.62 -2.49
CA VAL A 76 2.13 7.73 -1.33
C VAL A 76 1.25 6.51 -1.60
N GLY A 77 1.63 5.37 -1.04
CA GLY A 77 0.75 4.22 -0.81
C GLY A 77 0.44 4.15 0.68
N LEU A 78 -0.82 4.02 1.06
CA LEU A 78 -1.24 3.93 2.45
C LEU A 78 -2.09 2.67 2.65
N PHE A 79 -1.75 1.88 3.65
CA PHE A 79 -2.47 0.65 3.95
C PHE A 79 -2.55 0.40 5.46
N ARG A 80 -3.66 -0.17 5.89
CA ARG A 80 -3.90 -0.61 7.25
C ARG A 80 -3.73 -2.12 7.33
N GLN A 81 -2.97 -2.58 8.31
CA GLN A 81 -2.78 -4.02 8.53
C GLN A 81 -3.32 -4.43 9.90
N THR A 82 -4.13 -5.49 9.89
CA THR A 82 -4.48 -6.25 11.09
C THR A 82 -3.58 -7.47 11.14
N ILE A 83 -2.74 -7.55 12.16
CA ILE A 83 -1.68 -8.55 12.31
C ILE A 83 -2.05 -9.50 13.44
N ALA A 84 -2.09 -10.80 13.13
CA ALA A 84 -2.35 -11.84 14.12
C ALA A 84 -1.25 -11.91 15.19
N PRO A 85 -1.53 -12.45 16.39
CA PRO A 85 -0.51 -12.69 17.41
C PRO A 85 0.70 -13.45 16.85
N LYS A 86 1.91 -13.03 17.23
CA LYS A 86 3.20 -13.62 16.81
C LYS A 86 3.48 -13.51 15.31
N SER A 87 2.61 -12.84 14.52
CA SER A 87 2.83 -12.61 13.09
C SER A 87 3.62 -11.31 12.85
N GLY A 88 4.28 -11.26 11.69
CA GLY A 88 5.06 -10.13 11.20
C GLY A 88 5.89 -10.51 9.97
N PRO A 89 6.39 -9.55 9.19
CA PRO A 89 7.24 -9.85 8.03
C PRO A 89 8.61 -10.38 8.45
N PRO A 90 9.34 -11.07 7.56
CA PRO A 90 10.77 -11.29 7.73
C PRO A 90 11.50 -9.94 7.74
N THR A 91 12.74 -9.91 8.25
CA THR A 91 13.60 -8.72 8.14
C THR A 91 13.86 -8.42 6.67
N HIS A 92 13.51 -7.21 6.24
CA HIS A 92 13.58 -6.80 4.84
C HIS A 92 14.01 -5.34 4.69
N ILE A 93 14.32 -4.96 3.45
CA ILE A 93 14.74 -3.62 3.04
C ILE A 93 13.87 -3.20 1.86
N HIS A 94 13.31 -2.00 1.90
CA HIS A 94 12.80 -1.30 0.72
C HIS A 94 13.93 -0.52 0.06
N GLN A 95 14.19 -0.77 -1.22
CA GLN A 95 15.30 -0.10 -1.92
C GLN A 95 14.91 1.26 -2.47
N THR A 96 13.63 1.48 -2.73
CA THR A 96 13.11 2.64 -3.45
C THR A 96 12.11 3.48 -2.66
N GLU A 97 11.54 2.95 -1.57
CA GLU A 97 10.54 3.62 -0.76
C GLU A 97 11.06 3.91 0.65
N ASP A 98 10.75 5.10 1.16
CA ASP A 98 10.74 5.35 2.60
C ASP A 98 9.42 4.84 3.18
N GLU A 99 9.44 4.32 4.39
CA GLU A 99 8.27 3.73 5.02
C GLU A 99 8.03 4.36 6.40
N PHE A 100 6.79 4.58 6.74
CA PHE A 100 6.42 5.05 8.06
C PHE A 100 5.25 4.24 8.60
N PHE A 101 5.22 4.07 9.91
CA PHE A 101 4.25 3.27 10.63
C PHE A 101 3.62 4.09 11.75
N TYR A 102 2.33 3.85 11.96
CA TYR A 102 1.62 4.30 13.15
C TYR A 102 0.90 3.11 13.79
N VAL A 103 1.21 2.80 15.03
CA VAL A 103 0.54 1.73 15.77
C VAL A 103 -0.82 2.22 16.22
N VAL A 104 -1.88 1.72 15.58
CA VAL A 104 -3.26 2.11 15.89
C VAL A 104 -3.73 1.44 17.18
N SER A 105 -3.44 0.15 17.33
CA SER A 105 -3.81 -0.62 18.53
C SER A 105 -2.88 -1.82 18.74
N GLY A 106 -2.79 -2.27 19.98
CA GLY A 106 -1.93 -3.39 20.38
C GLY A 106 -0.50 -2.97 20.66
N GLU A 107 0.42 -3.94 20.57
CA GLU A 107 1.84 -3.73 20.83
C GLU A 107 2.68 -4.53 19.82
N PHE A 108 3.70 -3.89 19.28
CA PHE A 108 4.67 -4.52 18.39
C PHE A 108 6.07 -4.51 18.97
N LYS A 109 6.82 -5.60 18.74
CA LYS A 109 8.27 -5.60 18.77
C LYS A 109 8.74 -5.15 17.39
N VAL A 110 9.59 -4.16 17.30
CA VAL A 110 10.10 -3.62 16.03
C VAL A 110 11.61 -3.73 15.97
N LYS A 111 12.13 -4.08 14.80
CA LYS A 111 13.56 -4.07 14.47
C LYS A 111 13.80 -2.93 13.49
N LEU A 112 14.79 -2.08 13.78
CA LEU A 112 15.23 -0.99 12.92
C LEU A 112 16.76 -0.97 12.90
N GLY A 113 17.36 -1.42 11.80
CA GLY A 113 18.77 -1.78 11.73
C GLY A 113 19.09 -2.87 12.75
N ASP A 114 20.04 -2.61 13.63
CA ASP A 114 20.46 -3.54 14.69
C ASP A 114 19.65 -3.39 16.00
N ARG A 115 18.79 -2.38 16.08
CA ARG A 115 18.01 -2.11 17.30
C ARG A 115 16.68 -2.85 17.29
N ILE A 116 16.33 -3.42 18.45
CA ILE A 116 15.01 -4.00 18.71
C ILE A 116 14.36 -3.18 19.83
N MET A 117 13.11 -2.79 19.63
CA MET A 117 12.37 -1.91 20.55
C MET A 117 10.92 -2.36 20.66
N SER A 118 10.26 -2.01 21.77
CA SER A 118 8.81 -2.07 21.88
C SER A 118 8.18 -0.85 21.23
N ALA A 119 7.06 -1.06 20.55
CA ALA A 119 6.22 -0.02 19.95
C ALA A 119 4.76 -0.26 20.36
N PRO A 120 4.31 0.27 21.51
CA PRO A 120 2.91 0.22 21.91
C PRO A 120 2.02 1.11 21.03
N ALA A 121 0.70 1.03 21.21
CA ALA A 121 -0.25 1.90 20.53
C ALA A 121 0.17 3.38 20.61
N GLN A 122 -0.08 4.14 19.54
CA GLN A 122 0.30 5.53 19.31
C GLN A 122 1.80 5.76 19.01
N SER A 123 2.61 4.70 18.95
CA SER A 123 3.99 4.81 18.47
C SER A 123 4.04 5.14 16.98
N VAL A 124 5.03 5.94 16.60
CA VAL A 124 5.39 6.23 15.20
C VAL A 124 6.80 5.70 14.93
N MET A 125 7.00 5.09 13.79
CA MET A 125 8.31 4.67 13.31
C MET A 125 8.51 5.19 11.87
N PHE A 126 9.68 5.74 11.59
CA PHE A 126 10.11 6.10 10.24
C PHE A 126 11.30 5.24 9.84
N VAL A 127 11.23 4.65 8.66
CA VAL A 127 12.24 3.76 8.09
C VAL A 127 12.70 4.34 6.76
N PRO A 128 13.88 4.94 6.69
CA PRO A 128 14.46 5.35 5.43
C PRO A 128 14.68 4.14 4.50
N ARG A 129 14.52 4.33 3.21
CA ARG A 129 14.90 3.32 2.21
C ARG A 129 16.31 2.81 2.45
N GLY A 130 16.57 1.55 2.15
CA GLY A 130 17.85 0.90 2.42
C GLY A 130 18.04 0.43 3.86
N THR A 131 17.11 0.71 4.78
CA THR A 131 17.22 0.30 6.17
C THR A 131 16.55 -1.04 6.42
N ALA A 132 17.29 -2.01 6.98
CA ALA A 132 16.76 -3.31 7.37
C ALA A 132 15.78 -3.16 8.54
N HIS A 133 14.57 -3.70 8.39
CA HIS A 133 13.55 -3.59 9.41
C HIS A 133 12.57 -4.77 9.41
N ALA A 134 11.86 -4.92 10.50
CA ALA A 134 10.79 -5.89 10.70
C ALA A 134 9.92 -5.45 11.88
N PHE A 135 8.72 -6.02 11.97
CA PHE A 135 7.88 -5.92 13.17
C PHE A 135 7.24 -7.26 13.49
N GLN A 136 6.81 -7.43 14.73
CA GLN A 136 6.02 -8.58 15.18
C GLN A 136 4.97 -8.14 16.17
N ASN A 137 3.73 -8.59 15.99
CA ASN A 137 2.70 -8.42 17.01
C ASN A 137 3.05 -9.30 18.21
N VAL A 138 3.33 -8.70 19.36
CA VAL A 138 3.66 -9.39 20.64
C VAL A 138 2.46 -9.51 21.57
N GLY A 139 1.33 -8.92 21.23
CA GLY A 139 0.08 -9.04 21.96
C GLY A 139 -0.56 -10.44 21.87
N THR A 140 -1.55 -10.69 22.70
CA THR A 140 -2.34 -11.94 22.73
C THR A 140 -3.51 -11.95 21.73
N GLY A 141 -3.88 -10.77 21.21
CA GLY A 141 -4.92 -10.57 20.20
C GLY A 141 -4.37 -9.91 18.93
N PRO A 142 -5.22 -9.71 17.90
CA PRO A 142 -4.85 -8.95 16.73
C PRO A 142 -4.45 -7.52 17.07
N SER A 143 -3.39 -7.01 16.45
CA SER A 143 -2.91 -5.63 16.56
C SER A 143 -3.03 -4.93 15.22
N VAL A 144 -3.24 -3.62 15.23
CA VAL A 144 -3.46 -2.82 14.03
C VAL A 144 -2.37 -1.78 13.85
N ILE A 145 -1.82 -1.73 12.65
CA ILE A 145 -0.80 -0.77 12.24
C ILE A 145 -1.20 -0.09 10.93
N LEU A 146 -1.04 1.22 10.85
CA LEU A 146 -1.17 1.98 9.62
C LEU A 146 0.22 2.18 9.04
N VAL A 147 0.38 1.91 7.76
CA VAL A 147 1.67 1.96 7.06
C VAL A 147 1.55 2.86 5.84
N GLY A 148 2.52 3.73 5.66
CA GLY A 148 2.66 4.54 4.47
C GLY A 148 4.01 4.31 3.81
N VAL A 149 4.02 4.23 2.48
CA VAL A 149 5.23 4.13 1.66
C VAL A 149 5.32 5.31 0.70
N THR A 150 6.50 5.88 0.54
CA THR A 150 6.73 7.01 -0.37
C THR A 150 8.03 6.83 -1.17
N PRO A 151 7.97 6.89 -2.52
CA PRO A 151 6.76 6.98 -3.36
C PRO A 151 5.84 5.77 -3.20
N GLY A 152 4.57 5.91 -3.59
CA GLY A 152 3.60 4.82 -3.59
C GLY A 152 3.92 3.76 -4.65
N GLY A 153 3.49 2.53 -4.42
CA GLY A 153 3.64 1.40 -5.35
C GLY A 153 3.78 0.05 -4.66
N ALA A 154 4.51 -0.02 -3.56
CA ALA A 154 4.72 -1.29 -2.82
C ALA A 154 3.40 -1.85 -2.23
N GLU A 155 2.37 -1.02 -2.02
CA GLU A 155 1.08 -1.47 -1.52
C GLU A 155 0.40 -2.50 -2.43
N LYS A 156 0.68 -2.47 -3.73
CA LYS A 156 0.13 -3.45 -4.69
C LYS A 156 0.60 -4.87 -4.46
N MET A 157 1.73 -5.05 -3.81
CA MET A 157 2.22 -6.38 -3.45
C MET A 157 1.21 -7.14 -2.57
N PHE A 158 0.41 -6.43 -1.78
CA PHE A 158 -0.56 -7.06 -0.88
C PHE A 158 -1.71 -7.74 -1.63
N GLU A 159 -2.13 -7.21 -2.76
CA GLU A 159 -3.09 -7.84 -3.64
C GLU A 159 -2.52 -9.14 -4.25
N GLU A 160 -1.28 -9.08 -4.76
CA GLU A 160 -0.66 -10.19 -5.47
C GLU A 160 -0.17 -11.31 -4.53
N ARG A 161 0.08 -11.02 -3.24
CA ARG A 161 0.61 -11.99 -2.28
C ARG A 161 -0.44 -12.86 -1.58
N GLN A 162 -1.73 -12.66 -1.83
CA GLN A 162 -2.79 -13.45 -1.18
C GLN A 162 -2.60 -14.95 -1.42
N GLY A 163 -2.50 -15.73 -0.34
CA GLY A 163 -2.30 -17.17 -0.42
C GLY A 163 -0.99 -17.60 -1.09
N ALA A 164 -0.08 -16.67 -1.40
CA ALA A 164 1.19 -16.94 -2.07
C ALA A 164 2.09 -17.85 -1.22
N ASP A 165 2.79 -18.73 -1.88
CA ASP A 165 3.85 -19.54 -1.27
C ASP A 165 5.19 -18.77 -1.18
N ALA A 166 6.20 -19.42 -0.60
CA ALA A 166 7.50 -18.79 -0.37
C ALA A 166 8.25 -18.41 -1.66
N GLU A 167 8.05 -19.14 -2.75
CA GLU A 167 8.68 -18.86 -4.05
C GLU A 167 8.05 -17.61 -4.67
N THR A 168 6.73 -17.58 -4.74
CA THR A 168 5.96 -16.41 -5.20
C THR A 168 6.31 -15.16 -4.39
N LEU A 169 6.42 -15.27 -3.05
CA LEU A 169 6.79 -14.14 -2.20
C LEU A 169 8.19 -13.59 -2.50
N ARG A 170 9.17 -14.46 -2.83
CA ARG A 170 10.51 -14.01 -3.24
C ARG A 170 10.46 -13.26 -4.57
N ALA A 171 9.68 -13.77 -5.54
CA ALA A 171 9.51 -13.12 -6.83
C ALA A 171 8.82 -11.73 -6.67
N LEU A 172 7.80 -11.65 -5.84
CA LEU A 172 7.11 -10.39 -5.52
C LEU A 172 8.04 -9.39 -4.81
N ALA A 173 8.83 -9.84 -3.84
CA ALA A 173 9.81 -8.98 -3.20
C ALA A 173 10.75 -8.33 -4.22
N LYS A 174 11.30 -9.13 -5.14
CA LYS A 174 12.15 -8.61 -6.24
C LYS A 174 11.40 -7.65 -7.15
N LYS A 175 10.16 -7.97 -7.55
CA LYS A 175 9.30 -7.13 -8.40
C LYS A 175 9.07 -5.75 -7.79
N TYR A 176 8.92 -5.68 -6.47
CA TYR A 176 8.66 -4.47 -5.71
C TYR A 176 9.92 -3.87 -5.05
N ASN A 177 11.10 -4.14 -5.59
CA ASN A 177 12.39 -3.62 -5.12
C ASN A 177 12.63 -3.83 -3.61
N MET A 178 12.17 -4.96 -3.08
CA MET A 178 12.39 -5.36 -1.70
C MET A 178 13.42 -6.48 -1.63
N ALA A 179 14.24 -6.46 -0.60
CA ALA A 179 15.19 -7.54 -0.29
C ALA A 179 14.89 -8.13 1.09
N VAL A 180 14.62 -9.44 1.15
CA VAL A 180 14.57 -10.16 2.43
C VAL A 180 15.99 -10.47 2.87
N VAL A 181 16.39 -9.92 4.03
CA VAL A 181 17.78 -9.97 4.55
C VAL A 181 17.91 -10.72 5.87
N GLY A 182 16.83 -11.24 6.41
CA GLY A 182 16.85 -12.01 7.64
C GLY A 182 15.51 -12.66 7.98
N PRO A 183 15.45 -13.50 9.04
CA PRO A 183 14.20 -14.10 9.49
C PRO A 183 13.25 -13.06 10.10
N PRO A 184 11.98 -13.44 10.35
CA PRO A 184 11.10 -12.68 11.23
C PRO A 184 11.72 -12.51 12.62
N ILE A 185 11.28 -11.47 13.36
CA ILE A 185 11.64 -11.31 14.78
C ILE A 185 11.06 -12.51 15.56
N GLN A 186 11.83 -13.03 16.51
CA GLN A 186 11.42 -14.07 17.44
C GLN A 186 11.14 -13.48 18.83
#